data_0cdfb0a10885dc0774a120a3053f3fbb
#
_entry.id   0cdfb0a10885dc0774a120a3053f3fbb
#
_cell.length_a   1.000
_cell.length_b   1.000
_cell.length_c   1.000
_cell.angle_alpha   90.00
_cell.angle_beta   90.00
_cell.angle_gamma   90.00
#
_symmetry.space_group_name_H-M   'P 1'
#
loop_
_entity.id
_entity.type
_entity.pdbx_description
1 polymer ?
#
loop_
_entity_poly.entity_id
_entity_poly.type
_entity_poly.pdbx_seq_one_letter_code
_entity_poly.pdbx_strand_id
1 'polypeptide(L)'
;MANTKSAIKRIRRISRQTTVNKSRKSRFRNAIKKMNSILEEKNKKEALSYLPKLNSELMKIAKSSIIKRENASRNISRITKKINSL
;
A
#
# COMPACT_ATOMS: atom_id res chain seq x y z
N MET A 1 -30.49 -19.71 -8.38
CA MET A 1 -30.04 -20.26 -7.11
C MET A 1 -28.51 -20.43 -7.07
N ALA A 2 -27.92 -20.14 -5.93
CA ALA A 2 -26.46 -20.16 -5.76
C ALA A 2 -25.85 -21.56 -5.71
N ASN A 3 -26.61 -22.61 -6.01
CA ASN A 3 -26.16 -24.01 -5.89
C ASN A 3 -25.54 -24.59 -7.16
N THR A 4 -25.33 -23.80 -8.20
CA THR A 4 -24.61 -24.24 -9.38
C THR A 4 -23.12 -24.22 -9.12
N LYS A 5 -22.37 -25.13 -9.71
CA LYS A 5 -20.90 -25.19 -9.57
C LYS A 5 -20.25 -23.86 -9.96
N SER A 6 -20.74 -23.19 -10.99
CA SER A 6 -20.22 -21.89 -11.43
C SER A 6 -20.48 -20.79 -10.40
N ALA A 7 -21.66 -20.78 -9.76
CA ALA A 7 -21.98 -19.83 -8.71
C ALA A 7 -21.09 -20.03 -7.48
N ILE A 8 -20.87 -21.27 -7.07
CA ILE A 8 -19.97 -21.60 -5.95
C ILE A 8 -18.54 -21.17 -6.25
N LYS A 9 -18.03 -21.42 -7.44
CA LYS A 9 -16.71 -20.97 -7.88
C LYS A 9 -16.59 -19.45 -7.82
N ARG A 10 -17.63 -18.74 -8.26
CA ARG A 10 -17.67 -17.28 -8.27
C ARG A 10 -17.61 -16.71 -6.83
N ILE A 11 -18.36 -17.31 -5.91
CA ILE A 11 -18.36 -16.91 -4.49
C ILE A 11 -16.97 -17.11 -3.89
N ARG A 12 -16.33 -18.24 -4.13
CA ARG A 12 -14.96 -18.51 -3.66
C ARG A 12 -13.97 -17.52 -4.23
N ARG A 13 -14.09 -17.18 -5.51
CA ARG A 13 -13.24 -16.21 -6.19
C ARG A 13 -13.38 -14.82 -5.57
N ILE A 14 -14.61 -14.36 -5.33
CA ILE A 14 -14.89 -13.07 -4.70
C ILE A 14 -14.32 -13.02 -3.29
N SER A 15 -14.54 -14.08 -2.50
CA SER A 15 -14.01 -14.17 -1.13
C SER A 15 -12.49 -14.08 -1.11
N ARG A 16 -11.81 -14.83 -1.99
CA ARG A 16 -10.36 -14.82 -2.13
C ARG A 16 -9.86 -13.44 -2.53
N GLN A 17 -10.51 -12.80 -3.49
CA GLN A 17 -10.17 -11.46 -3.96
C GLN A 17 -10.33 -10.43 -2.85
N THR A 18 -11.38 -10.50 -2.05
CA THR A 18 -11.60 -9.63 -0.90
C THR A 18 -10.48 -9.75 0.13
N THR A 19 -10.05 -10.97 0.44
CA THR A 19 -8.95 -11.23 1.37
C THR A 19 -7.64 -10.64 0.87
N VAL A 20 -7.33 -10.83 -0.41
CA VAL A 20 -6.13 -10.27 -1.05
C VAL A 20 -6.17 -8.75 -1.02
N ASN A 21 -7.31 -8.14 -1.32
CA ASN A 21 -7.48 -6.70 -1.32
C ASN A 21 -7.30 -6.09 0.08
N LYS A 22 -7.84 -6.73 1.11
CA LYS A 22 -7.63 -6.34 2.51
C LYS A 22 -6.16 -6.37 2.88
N SER A 23 -5.45 -7.43 2.48
CA SER A 23 -4.02 -7.58 2.73
C SER A 23 -3.22 -6.45 2.08
N ARG A 24 -3.54 -6.10 0.83
CA ARG A 24 -2.88 -5.02 0.09
C ARG A 24 -3.11 -3.65 0.74
N LYS A 25 -4.33 -3.37 1.18
CA LYS A 25 -4.64 -2.13 1.89
C LYS A 25 -3.87 -2.03 3.21
N SER A 26 -3.78 -3.13 3.95
CA SER A 26 -3.00 -3.18 5.20
C SER A 26 -1.52 -2.92 4.95
N ARG A 27 -0.94 -3.51 3.91
CA ARG A 27 0.46 -3.26 3.52
C ARG A 27 0.70 -1.79 3.19
N PHE A 28 -0.22 -1.17 2.47
CA PHE A 28 -0.13 0.25 2.12
C PHE A 28 -0.08 1.12 3.38
N ARG A 29 -1.03 0.91 4.30
CA ARG A 29 -1.10 1.66 5.55
C ARG A 29 0.13 1.43 6.43
N ASN A 30 0.57 0.17 6.54
CA ASN A 30 1.71 -0.19 7.36
C ASN A 30 3.01 0.40 6.83
N ALA A 31 3.20 0.43 5.51
CA ALA A 31 4.36 1.03 4.89
C ALA A 31 4.43 2.53 5.19
N ILE A 32 3.31 3.24 5.05
CA ILE A 32 3.22 4.67 5.36
C ILE A 32 3.44 4.92 6.85
N LYS A 33 2.84 4.11 7.70
CA LYS A 33 2.99 4.20 9.16
C LYS A 33 4.44 4.02 9.59
N LYS A 34 5.14 3.06 9.00
CA LYS A 34 6.55 2.82 9.27
C LYS A 34 7.39 4.04 8.89
N MET A 35 7.16 4.61 7.73
CA MET A 35 7.86 5.82 7.30
C MET A 35 7.57 7.01 8.21
N ASN A 36 6.32 7.20 8.62
CA ASN A 36 5.95 8.28 9.54
C ASN A 36 6.65 8.11 10.88
N SER A 37 6.80 6.89 11.37
CA SER A 37 7.54 6.60 12.60
C SER A 37 9.02 7.00 12.47
N ILE A 38 9.63 6.70 11.34
CA ILE A 38 11.02 7.09 11.04
C ILE A 38 11.15 8.62 10.99
N LEU A 39 10.16 9.30 10.39
CA LEU A 39 10.14 10.76 10.31
C LEU A 39 9.98 11.41 11.69
N GLU A 40 9.20 10.82 12.60
CA GLU A 40 9.04 11.29 13.96
C GLU A 40 10.36 11.23 14.74
N GLU A 41 11.17 10.21 14.49
CA GLU A 41 12.50 10.05 15.07
C GLU A 41 13.51 11.02 14.47
N LYS A 42 13.14 11.75 13.42
CA LYS A 42 14.00 12.68 12.68
C LYS A 42 15.28 12.05 12.15
N ASN A 43 15.22 10.76 11.85
CA ASN A 43 16.34 10.01 11.30
C ASN A 43 16.33 10.08 9.77
N LYS A 44 16.91 11.16 9.23
CA LYS A 44 16.97 11.41 7.78
C LYS A 44 17.65 10.28 7.01
N LYS A 45 18.73 9.74 7.55
CA LYS A 45 19.49 8.66 6.91
C LYS A 45 18.64 7.41 6.73
N GLU A 46 17.92 7.00 7.76
CA GLU A 46 17.03 5.85 7.71
C GLU A 46 15.84 6.09 6.77
N ALA A 47 15.27 7.30 6.81
CA ALA A 47 14.17 7.68 5.92
C ALA A 47 14.60 7.62 4.46
N LEU A 48 15.75 8.14 4.10
CA LEU A 48 16.30 8.07 2.74
C LEU A 48 16.57 6.63 2.32
N SER A 49 17.05 5.80 3.23
CA SER A 49 17.30 4.37 2.97
C SER A 49 16.00 3.60 2.72
N TYR A 50 14.94 3.95 3.44
CA TYR A 50 13.64 3.26 3.33
C TYR A 50 12.80 3.77 2.15
N LEU A 51 13.03 5.01 1.68
CA LEU A 51 12.22 5.63 0.64
C LEU A 51 12.10 4.81 -0.65
N PRO A 52 13.17 4.22 -1.22
CA PRO A 52 13.03 3.38 -2.41
C PRO A 52 12.15 2.15 -2.20
N LYS A 53 12.26 1.52 -1.03
CA LYS A 53 11.42 0.37 -0.67
C LYS A 53 9.96 0.76 -0.54
N LEU A 54 9.70 1.90 0.11
CA LEU A 54 8.35 2.45 0.24
C LEU A 54 7.74 2.75 -1.12
N ASN A 55 8.47 3.43 -1.99
CA ASN A 55 8.03 3.76 -3.34
C ASN A 55 7.66 2.49 -4.11
N SER A 56 8.53 1.48 -4.09
CA SER A 56 8.29 0.20 -4.75
C SER A 56 7.02 -0.48 -4.21
N GLU A 57 6.86 -0.52 -2.91
CA GLU A 57 5.70 -1.15 -2.25
C GLU A 57 4.39 -0.44 -2.62
N LEU A 58 4.36 0.89 -2.52
CA LEU A 58 3.17 1.68 -2.83
C LEU A 58 2.79 1.57 -4.30
N MET A 59 3.76 1.55 -5.20
CA MET A 59 3.50 1.43 -6.64
C MET A 59 3.01 0.03 -7.02
N LYS A 60 3.51 -1.02 -6.40
CA LYS A 60 3.02 -2.38 -6.59
C LYS A 60 1.54 -2.50 -6.18
N ILE A 61 1.18 -1.91 -5.05
CA ILE A 61 -0.20 -1.92 -4.56
C ILE A 61 -1.11 -1.09 -5.47
N ALA A 62 -0.64 0.08 -5.91
CA ALA A 62 -1.38 0.95 -6.82
C ALA A 62 -1.62 0.28 -8.18
N LYS A 63 -0.67 -0.54 -8.66
CA LYS A 63 -0.79 -1.29 -9.90
C LYS A 63 -1.95 -2.28 -9.88
N SER A 64 -2.36 -2.75 -8.70
CA SER A 64 -3.51 -3.65 -8.54
C SER A 64 -4.86 -2.93 -8.56
N SER A 65 -4.88 -1.62 -8.71
CA SER A 65 -6.08 -0.76 -8.76
C SER A 65 -6.87 -0.64 -7.45
N ILE A 66 -6.36 -1.18 -6.35
CA ILE A 66 -7.01 -1.07 -5.03
C ILE A 66 -6.83 0.33 -4.45
N ILE A 67 -5.64 0.89 -4.64
CA ILE A 67 -5.31 2.27 -4.32
C ILE A 67 -5.05 2.98 -5.64
N LYS A 68 -5.61 4.16 -5.81
CA LYS A 68 -5.38 4.96 -7.00
C LYS A 68 -3.91 5.34 -7.10
N ARG A 69 -3.35 5.23 -8.31
CA ARG A 69 -1.95 5.58 -8.57
C ARG A 69 -1.64 7.02 -8.14
N GLU A 70 -2.57 7.92 -8.33
CA GLU A 70 -2.47 9.31 -7.91
C GLU A 70 -2.30 9.45 -6.40
N ASN A 71 -3.02 8.62 -5.63
CA ASN A 71 -2.93 8.61 -4.18
C ASN A 71 -1.53 8.16 -3.71
N ALA A 72 -1.00 7.09 -4.31
CA ALA A 72 0.34 6.61 -4.01
C ALA A 72 1.40 7.68 -4.34
N SER A 73 1.32 8.30 -5.50
CA SER A 73 2.23 9.36 -5.94
C SER A 73 2.19 10.56 -5.01
N ARG A 74 0.99 10.96 -4.58
CA ARG A 74 0.79 12.07 -3.64
C ARG A 74 1.43 11.80 -2.29
N ASN A 75 1.24 10.61 -1.76
CA ASN A 75 1.85 10.21 -0.49
C ASN A 75 3.37 10.22 -0.56
N ILE A 76 3.95 9.70 -1.64
CA ILE A 76 5.40 9.70 -1.86
C ILE A 76 5.93 11.11 -1.96
N SER A 77 5.25 11.98 -2.69
CA SER A 77 5.64 13.39 -2.84
C SER A 77 5.66 14.10 -1.48
N ARG A 78 4.62 13.93 -0.67
CA ARG A 78 4.53 14.52 0.67
C ARG A 78 5.62 14.01 1.60
N ILE A 79 5.88 12.71 1.57
CA ILE A 79 6.91 12.06 2.38
C ILE A 79 8.30 12.57 1.97
N THR A 80 8.56 12.68 0.67
CA THR A 80 9.82 13.20 0.16
C THR A 80 10.08 14.61 0.65
N LYS A 81 9.07 15.47 0.63
CA LYS A 81 9.17 16.85 1.16
C LYS A 81 9.51 16.84 2.64
N LYS A 82 8.86 15.98 3.43
CA LYS A 82 9.14 15.87 4.87
C LYS A 82 10.57 15.41 5.14
N ILE A 83 11.07 14.47 4.36
CA ILE A 83 12.45 13.98 4.47
C ILE A 83 13.43 15.11 4.16
N ASN A 84 13.19 15.87 3.12
CA ASN A 84 14.06 16.97 2.72
C ASN A 84 14.07 18.12 3.72
N SER A 85 13.02 18.25 4.53
CA SER A 85 12.94 19.28 5.57
C SER A 85 13.58 18.87 6.91
N LEU A 86 14.04 17.65 7.04
CA LEU A 86 14.70 17.17 8.26
C LEU A 86 16.12 17.73 8.43
#